data_43e005c72478998d03e83ba7be6aedc2
#
_entry.id   43e005c72478998d03e83ba7be6aedc2
#
_cell.length_a   1.000
_cell.length_b   1.000
_cell.length_c   1.000
_cell.angle_alpha   90.00
_cell.angle_beta   90.00
_cell.angle_gamma   90.00
#
_symmetry.space_group_name_H-M   'P 1'
#
loop_
_entity.id
_entity.type
_entity.pdbx_description
1 polymer ?
#
loop_
_entity_poly.entity_id
_entity_poly.type
_entity_poly.pdbx_seq_one_letter_code
_entity_poly.pdbx_strand_id
1 'polypeptide(L)'
;MIIRPLIYLLFFLSTCTSLKDRSLIHAFKFTDKNRQELKRVLGQYQEDSPKFAASHFIIRNMLGKQSVDTNSIKASQPYFDAWAAYFEKYGRYKNGAHYVICDSINRLHPNKRVHTRYIPDLQHISADFLIRHIDYCFHIWQQYPWCKDIDFDTFCKYILPYTTSNCYWEYASDFFLEKYAELRDTVQQKSYKEIGAILSKDVDRTFAQNWVLFTRKYPGLLPTTFENLAKAQIGTCLEANIYKIAALRANGIPAALNTFPNWGNANSPHFWTEIIGDEHIEKLYDNTQRPYISDSDILVDNIFWKNTYSPTVKDTLPHVSIQYCRTIPKVYRINYEIQQNCLALRAKEEIPDFFRNPGIEDITDKYIVCKDIKVPLWDNKHKKEYVYLCCYDDNNWIPVCWSIPRKKQALFTKVGVNVLYLPAYYENGAIIPAGDAFILKEDGELKYFSQKASKNETSATFYSKMPYRQHTALQAAGTIGTRFSICNKKDLSDSLNVYTIEKLPFYEDSFKIPTNKKYRYLVCDFQNTPAFQDAYSIAEIKIFGKNRQQLEGKLTGTKGISDNKLENVMDEDRVSFYQPDKSEKRQYIVFDLGQPREIEKVEFYPRSDDNRIVTG
;
A
#
# COMPACT_ATOMS: atom_id res chain seq x y z
N MET A 1 -2.77 24.07 -43.05
CA MET A 1 -3.75 23.05 -43.36
C MET A 1 -3.01 21.92 -44.08
N ILE A 2 -2.45 20.98 -43.35
CA ILE A 2 -1.73 19.83 -43.92
C ILE A 2 -2.64 18.61 -43.72
N ILE A 3 -3.18 18.15 -44.83
CA ILE A 3 -4.00 16.94 -44.95
C ILE A 3 -3.09 15.75 -44.66
N ARG A 4 -3.31 15.06 -43.54
CA ARG A 4 -2.67 13.78 -43.26
C ARG A 4 -3.19 12.71 -44.23
N PRO A 5 -2.33 11.94 -44.88
CA PRO A 5 -2.77 11.00 -45.91
C PRO A 5 -3.48 9.80 -45.31
N LEU A 6 -4.52 9.42 -46.02
CA LEU A 6 -5.47 8.32 -45.85
C LEU A 6 -4.82 6.90 -45.80
N ILE A 7 -3.52 6.76 -45.66
CA ILE A 7 -2.78 5.51 -45.86
C ILE A 7 -2.91 4.54 -44.68
N TYR A 8 -3.28 5.00 -43.49
CA TYR A 8 -3.43 4.12 -42.29
C TYR A 8 -4.78 3.38 -42.22
N LEU A 9 -5.73 3.71 -43.09
CA LEU A 9 -7.09 3.19 -43.03
C LEU A 9 -7.28 1.80 -43.67
N LEU A 10 -6.39 1.35 -44.53
CA LEU A 10 -6.60 0.11 -45.34
C LEU A 10 -6.05 -1.17 -44.69
N PHE A 11 -5.17 -1.09 -43.69
CA PHE A 11 -4.64 -2.31 -43.08
C PHE A 11 -5.43 -2.82 -41.86
N PHE A 12 -6.39 -2.05 -41.33
CA PHE A 12 -7.19 -2.44 -40.17
C PHE A 12 -8.52 -3.13 -40.51
N LEU A 13 -8.91 -3.20 -41.77
CA LEU A 13 -10.27 -3.62 -42.15
C LEU A 13 -10.41 -5.13 -42.45
N SER A 14 -9.36 -5.94 -42.54
CA SER A 14 -9.57 -7.26 -43.15
C SER A 14 -9.44 -8.49 -42.25
N THR A 15 -8.96 -8.38 -40.98
CA THR A 15 -8.80 -9.61 -40.16
C THR A 15 -9.33 -9.53 -38.73
N CYS A 16 -9.80 -8.37 -38.28
CA CYS A 16 -10.25 -8.17 -36.88
C CYS A 16 -11.75 -8.00 -36.67
N THR A 17 -12.54 -7.89 -37.73
CA THR A 17 -13.99 -7.54 -37.66
C THR A 17 -14.80 -8.62 -36.91
N SER A 18 -14.56 -9.89 -37.12
CA SER A 18 -15.40 -10.96 -36.56
C SER A 18 -15.27 -11.15 -35.03
N LEU A 19 -14.10 -10.91 -34.42
CA LEU A 19 -13.91 -11.04 -32.96
C LEU A 19 -14.33 -9.76 -32.21
N LYS A 20 -14.08 -8.58 -32.80
CA LYS A 20 -14.53 -7.29 -32.25
C LYS A 20 -16.04 -7.17 -32.23
N ASP A 21 -16.71 -7.65 -33.28
CA ASP A 21 -18.19 -7.69 -33.36
C ASP A 21 -18.77 -8.65 -32.32
N ARG A 22 -18.13 -9.79 -32.07
CA ARG A 22 -18.59 -10.75 -31.05
C ARG A 22 -18.53 -10.16 -29.64
N SER A 23 -17.48 -9.42 -29.29
CA SER A 23 -17.37 -8.79 -27.97
C SER A 23 -18.38 -7.65 -27.79
N LEU A 24 -18.66 -6.89 -28.83
CA LEU A 24 -19.73 -5.88 -28.80
C LEU A 24 -21.12 -6.52 -28.63
N ILE A 25 -21.41 -7.57 -29.41
CA ILE A 25 -22.66 -8.34 -29.29
C ILE A 25 -22.79 -8.92 -27.87
N HIS A 26 -21.69 -9.39 -27.31
CA HIS A 26 -21.66 -9.91 -25.94
C HIS A 26 -21.96 -8.82 -24.90
N ALA A 27 -21.34 -7.64 -25.02
CA ALA A 27 -21.64 -6.49 -24.15
C ALA A 27 -23.12 -6.12 -24.18
N PHE A 28 -23.74 -6.09 -25.38
CA PHE A 28 -25.16 -5.79 -25.54
C PHE A 28 -26.13 -6.79 -24.90
N LYS A 29 -25.69 -7.98 -24.49
CA LYS A 29 -26.51 -8.92 -23.71
C LYS A 29 -26.77 -8.46 -22.28
N PHE A 30 -25.93 -7.58 -21.75
CA PHE A 30 -25.95 -7.13 -20.35
C PHE A 30 -26.45 -5.69 -20.17
N THR A 31 -27.03 -5.08 -21.23
CA THR A 31 -27.43 -3.68 -21.22
C THR A 31 -28.82 -3.42 -20.64
N ASP A 32 -29.62 -4.45 -20.38
CA ASP A 32 -31.00 -4.29 -19.92
C ASP A 32 -31.74 -3.17 -20.70
N LYS A 33 -32.34 -2.22 -19.97
CA LYS A 33 -33.08 -1.08 -20.53
C LYS A 33 -32.15 -0.03 -21.18
N ASN A 34 -30.86 -0.06 -20.93
CA ASN A 34 -29.90 0.96 -21.42
C ASN A 34 -29.46 0.74 -22.88
N ARG A 35 -29.94 -0.31 -23.51
CA ARG A 35 -29.56 -0.70 -24.88
C ARG A 35 -29.71 0.43 -25.91
N GLN A 36 -30.75 1.25 -25.78
CA GLN A 36 -31.03 2.34 -26.73
C GLN A 36 -30.03 3.48 -26.58
N GLU A 37 -29.60 3.79 -25.36
CA GLU A 37 -28.56 4.79 -25.11
C GLU A 37 -27.25 4.41 -25.81
N LEU A 38 -26.79 3.17 -25.64
CA LEU A 38 -25.55 2.71 -26.28
C LEU A 38 -25.66 2.65 -27.82
N LYS A 39 -26.84 2.30 -28.36
CA LYS A 39 -27.08 2.39 -29.81
C LYS A 39 -27.03 3.83 -30.32
N ARG A 40 -27.55 4.80 -29.54
CA ARG A 40 -27.50 6.22 -29.87
C ARG A 40 -26.06 6.72 -29.99
N VAL A 41 -25.15 6.28 -29.10
CA VAL A 41 -23.72 6.60 -29.20
C VAL A 41 -23.11 6.09 -30.50
N LEU A 42 -23.39 4.83 -30.89
CA LEU A 42 -22.89 4.25 -32.14
C LEU A 42 -23.47 4.97 -33.36
N GLY A 43 -24.76 5.29 -33.32
CA GLY A 43 -25.44 6.01 -34.40
C GLY A 43 -24.89 7.41 -34.61
N GLN A 44 -24.49 8.11 -33.54
CA GLN A 44 -23.93 9.46 -33.61
C GLN A 44 -22.68 9.54 -34.48
N TYR A 45 -21.88 8.47 -34.54
CA TYR A 45 -20.56 8.49 -35.19
C TYR A 45 -20.47 7.61 -36.43
N GLN A 46 -21.59 7.17 -37.01
CA GLN A 46 -21.58 6.26 -38.17
C GLN A 46 -20.73 6.77 -39.35
N GLU A 47 -20.72 8.08 -39.58
CA GLU A 47 -19.97 8.73 -40.67
C GLU A 47 -18.57 9.23 -40.23
N ASP A 48 -18.24 9.16 -38.93
CA ASP A 48 -16.95 9.55 -38.39
C ASP A 48 -16.15 8.29 -37.98
N SER A 49 -15.39 7.72 -38.91
CA SER A 49 -14.69 6.46 -38.72
C SER A 49 -13.83 6.39 -37.46
N PRO A 50 -12.99 7.39 -37.10
CA PRO A 50 -12.21 7.33 -35.87
C PRO A 50 -13.08 7.34 -34.61
N LYS A 51 -14.07 8.22 -34.52
CA LYS A 51 -14.96 8.28 -33.35
C LYS A 51 -15.88 7.05 -33.28
N PHE A 52 -16.28 6.49 -34.42
CA PHE A 52 -17.02 5.24 -34.48
C PHE A 52 -16.20 4.09 -33.92
N ALA A 53 -14.92 3.96 -34.32
CA ALA A 53 -14.01 2.95 -33.77
C ALA A 53 -13.78 3.12 -32.25
N ALA A 54 -13.66 4.37 -31.79
CA ALA A 54 -13.50 4.72 -30.37
C ALA A 54 -14.78 4.39 -29.56
N SER A 55 -15.98 4.68 -30.10
CA SER A 55 -17.24 4.34 -29.42
C SER A 55 -17.43 2.82 -29.31
N HIS A 56 -17.06 2.07 -30.35
CA HIS A 56 -17.01 0.61 -30.31
C HIS A 56 -16.01 0.10 -29.26
N PHE A 57 -14.82 0.72 -29.17
CA PHE A 57 -13.81 0.37 -28.15
C PHE A 57 -14.36 0.54 -26.75
N ILE A 58 -14.99 1.69 -26.44
CA ILE A 58 -15.59 1.95 -25.13
C ILE A 58 -16.65 0.91 -24.80
N ILE A 59 -17.65 0.73 -25.66
CA ILE A 59 -18.82 -0.10 -25.35
C ILE A 59 -18.45 -1.59 -25.22
N ARG A 60 -17.61 -2.13 -26.12
CA ARG A 60 -17.22 -3.54 -26.04
C ARG A 60 -16.39 -3.89 -24.80
N ASN A 61 -15.67 -2.91 -24.23
CA ASN A 61 -14.82 -3.07 -23.07
C ASN A 61 -15.50 -2.63 -21.76
N MET A 62 -16.78 -2.25 -21.80
CA MET A 62 -17.53 -1.78 -20.63
C MET A 62 -17.98 -2.93 -19.72
N LEU A 63 -17.94 -4.17 -20.20
CA LEU A 63 -18.30 -5.33 -19.38
C LEU A 63 -17.40 -5.44 -18.13
N GLY A 64 -18.03 -5.55 -16.96
CA GLY A 64 -17.34 -5.57 -15.67
C GLY A 64 -16.98 -4.19 -15.12
N LYS A 65 -17.27 -3.09 -15.86
CA LYS A 65 -17.15 -1.73 -15.32
C LYS A 65 -18.40 -1.37 -14.53
N GLN A 66 -18.19 -0.68 -13.42
CA GLN A 66 -19.24 -0.26 -12.49
C GLN A 66 -18.96 1.15 -12.00
N SER A 67 -20.01 1.88 -11.72
CA SER A 67 -19.95 3.22 -11.14
C SER A 67 -20.65 3.26 -9.79
N VAL A 68 -20.22 4.17 -8.94
CA VAL A 68 -20.84 4.39 -7.63
C VAL A 68 -22.19 5.10 -7.84
N ASP A 69 -23.22 4.62 -7.16
CA ASP A 69 -24.53 5.28 -7.13
C ASP A 69 -24.42 6.67 -6.49
N THR A 70 -25.07 7.67 -7.12
CA THR A 70 -25.09 9.06 -6.64
C THR A 70 -25.65 9.21 -5.23
N ASN A 71 -26.57 8.34 -4.79
CA ASN A 71 -27.06 8.37 -3.41
C ASN A 71 -25.98 7.95 -2.42
N SER A 72 -25.07 7.04 -2.80
CA SER A 72 -23.91 6.69 -1.98
C SER A 72 -22.96 7.88 -1.82
N ILE A 73 -22.73 8.66 -2.89
CA ILE A 73 -21.92 9.89 -2.86
C ILE A 73 -22.57 10.94 -1.95
N LYS A 74 -23.90 11.19 -2.11
CA LYS A 74 -24.63 12.11 -1.24
C LYS A 74 -24.59 11.71 0.24
N ALA A 75 -24.64 10.41 0.52
CA ALA A 75 -24.56 9.92 1.90
C ALA A 75 -23.18 10.14 2.54
N SER A 76 -22.12 10.20 1.75
CA SER A 76 -20.76 10.48 2.24
C SER A 76 -20.43 11.98 2.33
N GLN A 77 -21.21 12.85 1.72
CA GLN A 77 -20.93 14.30 1.66
C GLN A 77 -20.64 14.94 3.02
N PRO A 78 -21.37 14.66 4.12
CA PRO A 78 -21.07 15.25 5.43
C PRO A 78 -19.66 14.99 5.94
N TYR A 79 -19.05 13.84 5.57
CA TYR A 79 -17.67 13.53 5.95
C TYR A 79 -16.68 14.40 5.18
N PHE A 80 -16.90 14.56 3.87
CA PHE A 80 -16.03 15.38 3.03
C PHE A 80 -16.15 16.86 3.38
N ASP A 81 -17.33 17.35 3.69
CA ASP A 81 -17.53 18.73 4.14
C ASP A 81 -16.76 19.01 5.44
N ALA A 82 -16.82 18.09 6.41
CA ALA A 82 -16.10 18.22 7.67
C ALA A 82 -14.58 18.07 7.49
N TRP A 83 -14.13 17.17 6.63
CA TRP A 83 -12.71 17.03 6.30
C TRP A 83 -12.19 18.28 5.59
N ALA A 84 -12.91 18.81 4.60
CA ALA A 84 -12.54 20.02 3.89
C ALA A 84 -12.45 21.23 4.82
N ALA A 85 -13.45 21.43 5.68
CA ALA A 85 -13.44 22.51 6.69
C ALA A 85 -12.26 22.39 7.68
N TYR A 86 -11.94 21.16 8.10
CA TYR A 86 -10.77 20.92 8.94
C TYR A 86 -9.47 21.26 8.22
N PHE A 87 -9.33 20.80 6.95
CA PHE A 87 -8.16 21.06 6.14
C PHE A 87 -7.98 22.55 5.84
N GLU A 88 -9.06 23.24 5.46
CA GLU A 88 -9.07 24.70 5.26
C GLU A 88 -8.56 25.45 6.49
N LYS A 89 -8.97 25.01 7.68
CA LYS A 89 -8.57 25.66 8.94
C LYS A 89 -7.13 25.37 9.35
N TYR A 90 -6.61 24.15 9.12
CA TYR A 90 -5.35 23.70 9.71
C TYR A 90 -4.26 23.35 8.68
N GLY A 91 -4.59 23.28 7.39
CA GLY A 91 -3.68 22.94 6.29
C GLY A 91 -3.15 21.49 6.30
N ARG A 92 -3.48 20.72 7.32
CA ARG A 92 -3.08 19.30 7.46
C ARG A 92 -3.91 18.59 8.52
N TYR A 93 -4.00 17.25 8.42
CA TYR A 93 -4.64 16.41 9.44
C TYR A 93 -3.62 16.03 10.52
N LYS A 94 -3.82 16.53 11.74
CA LYS A 94 -2.94 16.25 12.88
C LYS A 94 -3.49 15.08 13.70
N ASN A 95 -2.60 14.23 14.22
CA ASN A 95 -2.91 13.23 15.26
C ASN A 95 -4.18 12.39 14.99
N GLY A 96 -4.37 11.91 13.76
CA GLY A 96 -5.54 11.10 13.43
C GLY A 96 -6.87 11.87 13.40
N ALA A 97 -6.85 13.20 13.25
CA ALA A 97 -8.05 14.04 13.21
C ALA A 97 -9.13 13.57 12.24
N HIS A 98 -8.72 12.96 11.12
CA HIS A 98 -9.65 12.37 10.14
C HIS A 98 -10.50 11.25 10.74
N TYR A 99 -9.95 10.42 11.65
CA TYR A 99 -10.71 9.39 12.37
C TYR A 99 -11.67 10.00 13.39
N VAL A 100 -11.21 11.01 14.12
CA VAL A 100 -12.03 11.72 15.11
C VAL A 100 -13.24 12.38 14.43
N ILE A 101 -13.05 12.94 13.23
CA ILE A 101 -14.13 13.50 12.42
C ILE A 101 -15.12 12.41 12.02
N CYS A 102 -14.63 11.26 11.49
CA CYS A 102 -15.49 10.13 11.17
C CYS A 102 -16.30 9.65 12.36
N ASP A 103 -15.65 9.47 13.51
CA ASP A 103 -16.33 9.03 14.74
C ASP A 103 -17.39 10.03 15.21
N SER A 104 -17.12 11.32 15.05
CA SER A 104 -18.08 12.38 15.42
C SER A 104 -19.32 12.34 14.53
N ILE A 105 -19.13 12.20 13.21
CA ILE A 105 -20.25 12.12 12.25
C ILE A 105 -21.02 10.82 12.46
N ASN A 106 -20.37 9.70 12.69
CA ASN A 106 -21.01 8.43 12.98
C ASN A 106 -21.85 8.47 14.25
N ARG A 107 -21.42 9.22 15.28
CA ARG A 107 -22.21 9.45 16.51
C ARG A 107 -23.43 10.32 16.28
N LEU A 108 -23.31 11.35 15.42
CA LEU A 108 -24.44 12.20 15.06
C LEU A 108 -25.48 11.47 14.18
N HIS A 109 -25.03 10.47 13.42
CA HIS A 109 -25.88 9.71 12.48
C HIS A 109 -25.74 8.19 12.70
N PRO A 110 -26.09 7.65 13.86
CA PRO A 110 -25.81 6.24 14.23
C PRO A 110 -26.46 5.21 13.30
N ASN A 111 -27.56 5.59 12.64
CA ASN A 111 -28.32 4.72 11.75
C ASN A 111 -28.00 4.92 10.25
N LYS A 112 -27.07 5.81 9.91
CA LYS A 112 -26.72 6.14 8.52
C LYS A 112 -25.29 5.71 8.21
N ARG A 113 -25.04 4.39 8.21
CA ARG A 113 -23.77 3.90 7.63
C ARG A 113 -23.81 4.12 6.14
N VAL A 114 -22.75 4.71 5.59
CA VAL A 114 -22.58 4.84 4.15
C VAL A 114 -22.31 3.45 3.57
N HIS A 115 -23.26 2.96 2.79
CA HIS A 115 -23.10 1.73 2.00
C HIS A 115 -22.84 2.13 0.56
N THR A 116 -21.67 1.74 0.05
CA THR A 116 -21.34 1.96 -1.36
C THR A 116 -22.13 0.99 -2.21
N ARG A 117 -23.01 1.53 -3.06
CA ARG A 117 -23.72 0.76 -4.08
C ARG A 117 -23.06 0.99 -5.42
N TYR A 118 -22.74 -0.09 -6.11
CA TYR A 118 -22.22 -0.07 -7.47
C TYR A 118 -23.32 -0.45 -8.47
N ILE A 119 -23.32 0.24 -9.61
CA ILE A 119 -24.25 -0.02 -10.72
C ILE A 119 -23.41 -0.34 -11.96
N PRO A 120 -23.68 -1.45 -12.68
CA PRO A 120 -22.99 -1.77 -13.92
C PRO A 120 -23.15 -0.66 -14.97
N ASP A 121 -22.05 -0.17 -15.53
CA ASP A 121 -22.07 0.95 -16.48
C ASP A 121 -22.91 0.65 -17.73
N LEU A 122 -22.86 -0.58 -18.22
CA LEU A 122 -23.71 -1.04 -19.34
C LEU A 122 -25.22 -0.83 -19.10
N GLN A 123 -25.66 -0.75 -17.84
CA GLN A 123 -27.08 -0.68 -17.49
C GLN A 123 -27.58 0.74 -17.24
N HIS A 124 -26.70 1.76 -17.12
CA HIS A 124 -27.15 3.09 -16.70
C HIS A 124 -26.42 4.27 -17.34
N ILE A 125 -25.26 4.07 -17.98
CA ILE A 125 -24.50 5.19 -18.57
C ILE A 125 -25.28 5.82 -19.72
N SER A 126 -25.41 7.14 -19.72
CA SER A 126 -26.18 7.83 -20.75
C SER A 126 -25.39 8.05 -22.05
N ALA A 127 -26.08 8.12 -23.16
CA ALA A 127 -25.49 8.48 -24.46
C ALA A 127 -24.88 9.89 -24.43
N ASP A 128 -25.56 10.84 -23.79
CA ASP A 128 -25.08 12.23 -23.72
C ASP A 128 -23.74 12.33 -23.00
N PHE A 129 -23.56 11.56 -21.92
CA PHE A 129 -22.28 11.46 -21.25
C PHE A 129 -21.18 10.90 -22.16
N LEU A 130 -21.44 9.76 -22.82
CA LEU A 130 -20.43 9.11 -23.66
C LEU A 130 -20.09 9.95 -24.90
N ILE A 131 -21.09 10.55 -25.55
CA ILE A 131 -20.87 11.42 -26.70
C ILE A 131 -20.03 12.63 -26.32
N ARG A 132 -20.41 13.35 -25.26
CA ARG A 132 -19.64 14.48 -24.75
C ARG A 132 -18.21 14.08 -24.38
N HIS A 133 -18.03 12.94 -23.74
CA HIS A 133 -16.72 12.42 -23.35
C HIS A 133 -15.84 12.08 -24.55
N ILE A 134 -16.39 11.37 -25.55
CA ILE A 134 -15.67 11.02 -26.78
C ILE A 134 -15.26 12.30 -27.52
N ASP A 135 -16.21 13.22 -27.74
CA ASP A 135 -15.92 14.48 -28.42
C ASP A 135 -14.84 15.29 -27.72
N TYR A 136 -14.89 15.36 -26.40
CA TYR A 136 -13.88 16.01 -25.59
C TYR A 136 -12.49 15.35 -25.75
N CYS A 137 -12.40 14.03 -25.63
CA CYS A 137 -11.12 13.32 -25.77
C CYS A 137 -10.53 13.51 -27.17
N PHE A 138 -11.35 13.48 -28.22
CA PHE A 138 -10.91 13.75 -29.58
C PHE A 138 -10.44 15.21 -29.77
N HIS A 139 -11.19 16.16 -29.21
CA HIS A 139 -10.78 17.57 -29.24
C HIS A 139 -9.38 17.74 -28.67
N ILE A 140 -9.11 17.21 -27.47
CA ILE A 140 -7.79 17.30 -26.85
C ILE A 140 -6.71 16.61 -27.66
N TRP A 141 -6.96 15.37 -28.07
CA TRP A 141 -6.00 14.56 -28.82
C TRP A 141 -5.59 15.21 -30.16
N GLN A 142 -6.54 15.88 -30.82
CA GLN A 142 -6.31 16.51 -32.11
C GLN A 142 -5.78 17.94 -32.02
N GLN A 143 -6.15 18.70 -31.00
CA GLN A 143 -5.83 20.13 -30.89
C GLN A 143 -4.56 20.43 -30.10
N TYR A 144 -4.22 19.61 -29.13
CA TYR A 144 -3.07 19.91 -28.28
C TYR A 144 -1.75 19.46 -28.91
N PRO A 145 -0.73 20.37 -29.02
CA PRO A 145 0.54 20.07 -29.69
C PRO A 145 1.30 18.88 -29.11
N TRP A 146 1.20 18.67 -27.82
CA TRP A 146 1.86 17.57 -27.13
C TRP A 146 1.24 16.19 -27.38
N CYS A 147 0.02 16.13 -27.93
CA CYS A 147 -0.63 14.87 -28.30
C CYS A 147 -0.25 14.37 -29.70
N LYS A 148 0.54 15.14 -30.47
CA LYS A 148 0.85 14.85 -31.88
C LYS A 148 1.47 13.47 -32.13
N ASP A 149 2.25 12.97 -31.17
CA ASP A 149 3.00 11.71 -31.28
C ASP A 149 2.24 10.54 -30.64
N ILE A 150 1.01 10.76 -30.17
CA ILE A 150 0.17 9.72 -29.59
C ILE A 150 -0.65 9.06 -30.69
N ASP A 151 -0.39 7.77 -30.93
CA ASP A 151 -1.15 6.99 -31.90
C ASP A 151 -2.58 6.68 -31.41
N PHE A 152 -3.44 6.24 -32.35
CA PHE A 152 -4.84 5.98 -32.06
C PHE A 152 -5.07 4.82 -31.07
N ASP A 153 -4.23 3.79 -31.08
CA ASP A 153 -4.35 2.66 -30.14
C ASP A 153 -4.03 3.11 -28.72
N THR A 154 -2.93 3.84 -28.55
CA THR A 154 -2.54 4.48 -27.27
C THR A 154 -3.62 5.45 -26.77
N PHE A 155 -4.17 6.27 -27.68
CA PHE A 155 -5.30 7.14 -27.34
C PHE A 155 -6.49 6.36 -26.81
N CYS A 156 -6.94 5.32 -27.53
CA CYS A 156 -8.09 4.50 -27.12
C CYS A 156 -7.87 3.78 -25.78
N LYS A 157 -6.66 3.30 -25.52
CA LYS A 157 -6.36 2.51 -24.32
C LYS A 157 -6.13 3.37 -23.08
N TYR A 158 -5.51 4.56 -23.22
CA TYR A 158 -4.94 5.28 -22.08
C TYR A 158 -5.37 6.75 -21.94
N ILE A 159 -6.11 7.32 -22.90
CA ILE A 159 -6.69 8.68 -22.80
C ILE A 159 -8.22 8.60 -22.83
N LEU A 160 -8.77 7.89 -23.80
CA LEU A 160 -10.21 7.76 -24.02
C LEU A 160 -11.01 7.11 -22.87
N PRO A 161 -10.48 6.16 -22.05
CA PRO A 161 -11.28 5.57 -20.99
C PRO A 161 -11.79 6.60 -19.98
N TYR A 162 -13.11 6.62 -19.76
CA TYR A 162 -13.77 7.53 -18.81
C TYR A 162 -13.61 7.13 -17.34
N THR A 163 -13.18 5.90 -17.08
CA THR A 163 -12.93 5.38 -15.74
C THR A 163 -11.59 4.65 -15.67
N THR A 164 -10.99 4.61 -14.47
CA THR A 164 -9.73 3.89 -14.21
C THR A 164 -9.96 2.67 -13.33
N SER A 165 -10.92 2.75 -12.43
CA SER A 165 -11.35 1.71 -11.51
C SER A 165 -12.82 1.93 -11.21
N ASN A 166 -13.51 0.97 -10.58
CA ASN A 166 -14.95 1.03 -10.30
C ASN A 166 -15.37 2.16 -9.34
N CYS A 167 -14.74 3.33 -9.38
CA CYS A 167 -14.92 4.34 -8.37
C CYS A 167 -15.86 5.47 -8.78
N TYR A 168 -15.52 6.21 -9.84
CA TYR A 168 -16.22 7.45 -10.14
C TYR A 168 -16.36 7.64 -11.64
N TRP A 169 -17.56 8.01 -12.10
CA TRP A 169 -17.74 8.64 -13.39
C TRP A 169 -18.37 10.00 -13.14
N GLU A 170 -17.56 10.97 -12.99
CA GLU A 170 -17.92 12.36 -13.12
C GLU A 170 -17.39 12.87 -14.44
N TYR A 171 -17.88 14.03 -14.84
CA TYR A 171 -17.20 14.81 -15.85
C TYR A 171 -15.84 15.29 -15.27
N ALA A 172 -14.96 14.33 -15.02
CA ALA A 172 -13.60 14.60 -14.57
C ALA A 172 -12.90 15.63 -15.46
N SER A 173 -13.24 15.56 -16.75
CA SER A 173 -12.76 16.51 -17.75
C SER A 173 -13.07 17.96 -17.42
N ASP A 174 -14.29 18.31 -17.02
CA ASP A 174 -14.64 19.71 -16.76
C ASP A 174 -13.86 20.26 -15.57
N PHE A 175 -13.82 19.50 -14.46
CA PHE A 175 -13.09 19.88 -13.26
C PHE A 175 -11.59 20.09 -13.54
N PHE A 176 -10.95 19.15 -14.25
CA PHE A 176 -9.53 19.24 -14.54
C PHE A 176 -9.19 20.22 -15.68
N LEU A 177 -10.13 20.47 -16.58
CA LEU A 177 -9.99 21.53 -17.57
C LEU A 177 -9.91 22.90 -16.92
N GLU A 178 -10.80 23.17 -15.99
CA GLU A 178 -10.81 24.44 -15.24
C GLU A 178 -9.54 24.56 -14.38
N LYS A 179 -9.27 23.52 -13.57
CA LYS A 179 -8.12 23.52 -12.66
C LYS A 179 -6.79 23.80 -13.36
N TYR A 180 -6.57 23.27 -14.56
CA TYR A 180 -5.30 23.39 -15.27
C TYR A 180 -5.36 24.31 -16.50
N ALA A 181 -6.33 25.23 -16.58
CA ALA A 181 -6.48 26.15 -17.69
C ALA A 181 -5.23 26.99 -17.94
N GLU A 182 -4.75 27.70 -16.93
CA GLU A 182 -3.54 28.54 -17.01
C GLU A 182 -2.27 27.72 -17.33
N LEU A 183 -2.15 26.51 -16.79
CA LEU A 183 -1.01 25.65 -17.06
C LEU A 183 -0.92 25.29 -18.55
N ARG A 184 -2.07 24.95 -19.19
CA ARG A 184 -2.08 24.59 -20.60
C ARG A 184 -1.51 25.68 -21.51
N ASP A 185 -1.74 26.93 -21.21
CA ASP A 185 -1.22 28.05 -21.99
C ASP A 185 0.31 28.18 -21.88
N THR A 186 0.86 27.78 -20.76
CA THR A 186 2.31 27.89 -20.49
C THR A 186 3.14 26.70 -20.98
N VAL A 187 2.51 25.55 -21.28
CA VAL A 187 3.22 24.30 -21.59
C VAL A 187 3.16 23.87 -23.05
N GLN A 188 2.73 24.73 -23.97
CA GLN A 188 2.49 24.43 -25.39
C GLN A 188 3.71 23.83 -26.12
N GLN A 189 4.93 24.15 -25.67
CA GLN A 189 6.18 23.68 -26.28
C GLN A 189 6.74 22.41 -25.61
N LYS A 190 6.07 21.87 -24.59
CA LYS A 190 6.52 20.69 -23.86
C LYS A 190 5.96 19.41 -24.45
N SER A 191 6.68 18.32 -24.27
CA SER A 191 6.19 16.96 -24.55
C SER A 191 5.12 16.54 -23.55
N TYR A 192 4.27 15.58 -23.94
CA TYR A 192 3.28 15.04 -23.02
C TYR A 192 3.90 14.42 -21.75
N LYS A 193 5.13 13.90 -21.83
CA LYS A 193 5.87 13.34 -20.69
C LYS A 193 6.24 14.44 -19.67
N GLU A 194 6.77 15.57 -20.14
CA GLU A 194 7.10 16.71 -19.29
C GLU A 194 5.85 17.30 -18.62
N ILE A 195 4.75 17.42 -19.38
CA ILE A 195 3.48 17.90 -18.85
C ILE A 195 2.93 16.92 -17.83
N GLY A 196 2.99 15.63 -18.14
CA GLY A 196 2.62 14.57 -17.23
C GLY A 196 3.38 14.60 -15.90
N ALA A 197 4.69 14.89 -15.95
CA ALA A 197 5.51 15.06 -14.76
C ALA A 197 5.06 16.29 -13.92
N ILE A 198 4.76 17.41 -14.58
CA ILE A 198 4.28 18.63 -13.89
C ILE A 198 2.95 18.37 -13.20
N LEU A 199 1.97 17.76 -13.90
CA LEU A 199 0.66 17.44 -13.37
C LEU A 199 0.76 16.42 -12.22
N SER A 200 1.58 15.37 -12.39
CA SER A 200 1.81 14.38 -11.35
C SER A 200 2.34 15.01 -10.08
N LYS A 201 3.32 15.91 -10.20
CA LYS A 201 3.90 16.62 -9.06
C LYS A 201 2.89 17.54 -8.35
N ASP A 202 1.97 18.17 -9.07
CA ASP A 202 0.91 18.98 -8.48
C ASP A 202 -0.06 18.13 -7.68
N VAL A 203 -0.48 16.99 -8.25
CA VAL A 203 -1.35 16.03 -7.55
C VAL A 203 -0.66 15.45 -6.32
N ASP A 204 0.62 15.07 -6.44
CA ASP A 204 1.38 14.52 -5.31
C ASP A 204 1.50 15.54 -4.17
N ARG A 205 1.67 16.83 -4.48
CA ARG A 205 1.65 17.90 -3.46
C ARG A 205 0.29 18.02 -2.77
N THR A 206 -0.80 17.87 -3.52
CA THR A 206 -2.17 17.92 -2.99
C THR A 206 -2.39 16.84 -1.94
N PHE A 207 -1.89 15.63 -2.15
CA PHE A 207 -2.09 14.49 -1.25
C PHE A 207 -0.91 14.20 -0.31
N ALA A 208 0.28 14.78 -0.55
CA ALA A 208 1.54 14.39 0.10
C ALA A 208 1.57 14.47 1.63
N GLN A 209 0.74 15.31 2.22
CA GLN A 209 0.72 15.51 3.67
C GLN A 209 -0.42 14.76 4.37
N ASN A 210 -1.29 14.11 3.63
CA ASN A 210 -2.56 13.59 4.13
C ASN A 210 -2.83 12.14 3.68
N TRP A 211 -1.79 11.34 3.50
CA TRP A 211 -1.93 9.90 3.28
C TRP A 211 -2.64 9.26 4.47
N VAL A 212 -3.81 8.74 4.22
CA VAL A 212 -4.60 8.06 5.24
C VAL A 212 -4.45 6.55 5.02
N LEU A 213 -3.79 5.91 5.96
CA LEU A 213 -3.88 4.46 6.08
C LEU A 213 -5.20 4.17 6.79
N PHE A 214 -6.19 3.69 6.05
CA PHE A 214 -7.41 3.22 6.66
C PHE A 214 -7.14 1.94 7.45
N THR A 215 -7.61 1.93 8.68
CA THR A 215 -7.54 0.77 9.56
C THR A 215 -8.72 -0.16 9.30
N ARG A 216 -8.74 -1.36 9.89
CA ARG A 216 -9.91 -2.27 9.86
C ARG A 216 -11.21 -1.60 10.30
N LYS A 217 -11.16 -0.59 11.16
CA LYS A 217 -12.33 0.18 11.61
C LYS A 217 -12.90 1.05 10.48
N TYR A 218 -12.05 1.47 9.55
CA TYR A 218 -12.39 2.34 8.41
C TYR A 218 -11.75 1.78 7.13
N PRO A 219 -12.36 0.76 6.50
CA PRO A 219 -11.77 0.05 5.37
C PRO A 219 -11.95 0.82 4.06
N GLY A 220 -11.14 1.82 3.82
CA GLY A 220 -11.14 2.58 2.58
C GLY A 220 -11.83 3.95 2.66
N LEU A 221 -11.68 4.74 1.62
CA LEU A 221 -12.33 6.04 1.49
C LEU A 221 -13.81 5.86 1.11
N LEU A 222 -14.64 6.78 1.62
CA LEU A 222 -16.05 6.81 1.28
C LEU A 222 -16.24 7.26 -0.18
N PRO A 223 -17.36 6.87 -0.83
CA PRO A 223 -17.70 7.31 -2.18
C PRO A 223 -17.71 8.84 -2.29
N THR A 224 -17.04 9.39 -3.29
CA THR A 224 -16.89 10.84 -3.39
C THR A 224 -16.64 11.32 -4.82
N THR A 225 -16.47 12.62 -4.99
CA THR A 225 -16.17 13.32 -6.23
C THR A 225 -14.72 13.79 -6.26
N PHE A 226 -14.20 14.12 -7.45
CA PHE A 226 -12.87 14.71 -7.58
C PHE A 226 -12.78 16.09 -6.91
N GLU A 227 -13.86 16.85 -6.93
CA GLU A 227 -13.96 18.14 -6.24
C GLU A 227 -13.82 17.98 -4.72
N ASN A 228 -14.53 17.01 -4.15
CA ASN A 228 -14.43 16.70 -2.72
C ASN A 228 -13.03 16.22 -2.32
N LEU A 229 -12.40 15.37 -3.14
CA LEU A 229 -11.02 14.95 -2.92
C LEU A 229 -10.05 16.15 -2.94
N ALA A 230 -10.23 17.06 -3.90
CA ALA A 230 -9.41 18.28 -4.00
C ALA A 230 -9.57 19.21 -2.79
N LYS A 231 -10.81 19.41 -2.29
CA LYS A 231 -11.08 20.26 -1.12
C LYS A 231 -10.59 19.63 0.18
N ALA A 232 -10.85 18.34 0.37
CA ALA A 232 -10.46 17.64 1.57
C ALA A 232 -8.97 17.25 1.59
N GLN A 233 -8.32 17.13 0.44
CA GLN A 233 -6.93 16.69 0.27
C GLN A 233 -6.60 15.42 1.08
N ILE A 234 -7.51 14.46 1.09
CA ILE A 234 -7.40 13.20 1.82
C ILE A 234 -7.66 12.02 0.89
N GLY A 235 -6.87 10.97 1.00
CA GLY A 235 -7.05 9.77 0.20
C GLY A 235 -6.04 8.68 0.51
N THR A 236 -6.34 7.46 0.07
CA THR A 236 -5.37 6.37 0.01
C THR A 236 -4.55 6.46 -1.27
N CYS A 237 -3.58 5.55 -1.44
CA CYS A 237 -2.85 5.45 -2.70
C CYS A 237 -3.78 5.21 -3.91
N LEU A 238 -4.91 4.55 -3.72
CA LEU A 238 -5.87 4.32 -4.80
C LEU A 238 -6.54 5.62 -5.27
N GLU A 239 -7.16 6.37 -4.35
CA GLU A 239 -7.86 7.61 -4.69
C GLU A 239 -6.93 8.67 -5.25
N ALA A 240 -5.74 8.83 -4.66
CA ALA A 240 -4.75 9.78 -5.18
C ALA A 240 -4.30 9.44 -6.61
N ASN A 241 -4.12 8.14 -6.92
CA ASN A 241 -3.74 7.72 -8.26
C ASN A 241 -4.92 7.76 -9.27
N ILE A 242 -6.15 7.47 -8.85
CA ILE A 242 -7.34 7.68 -9.69
C ILE A 242 -7.48 9.16 -10.04
N TYR A 243 -7.34 10.05 -9.06
CA TYR A 243 -7.35 11.49 -9.26
C TYR A 243 -6.25 11.93 -10.23
N LYS A 244 -5.01 11.43 -10.05
CA LYS A 244 -3.87 11.71 -10.93
C LYS A 244 -4.13 11.28 -12.37
N ILE A 245 -4.62 10.05 -12.57
CA ILE A 245 -4.91 9.52 -13.90
C ILE A 245 -6.03 10.32 -14.59
N ALA A 246 -7.08 10.69 -13.85
CA ALA A 246 -8.16 11.52 -14.38
C ALA A 246 -7.63 12.91 -14.80
N ALA A 247 -6.77 13.54 -13.99
CA ALA A 247 -6.10 14.82 -14.32
C ALA A 247 -5.22 14.70 -15.58
N LEU A 248 -4.43 13.62 -15.68
CA LEU A 248 -3.55 13.35 -16.81
C LEU A 248 -4.37 13.15 -18.10
N ARG A 249 -5.35 12.25 -18.08
CA ARG A 249 -6.19 11.94 -19.25
C ARG A 249 -6.99 13.15 -19.72
N ALA A 250 -7.53 13.94 -18.79
CA ALA A 250 -8.24 15.18 -19.11
C ALA A 250 -7.35 16.23 -19.78
N ASN A 251 -6.03 16.12 -19.69
CA ASN A 251 -5.07 16.98 -20.38
C ASN A 251 -4.33 16.26 -21.53
N GLY A 252 -4.85 15.13 -22.00
CA GLY A 252 -4.33 14.40 -23.17
C GLY A 252 -3.06 13.59 -22.88
N ILE A 253 -2.76 13.29 -21.63
CA ILE A 253 -1.59 12.50 -21.24
C ILE A 253 -2.02 11.03 -21.06
N PRO A 254 -1.43 10.09 -21.81
CA PRO A 254 -1.79 8.68 -21.69
C PRO A 254 -1.28 8.10 -20.37
N ALA A 255 -2.21 7.63 -19.53
CA ALA A 255 -1.90 7.16 -18.19
C ALA A 255 -2.66 5.88 -17.82
N ALA A 256 -2.00 5.02 -17.05
CA ALA A 256 -2.53 3.75 -16.57
C ALA A 256 -2.35 3.58 -15.05
N LEU A 257 -3.23 2.80 -14.43
CA LEU A 257 -3.15 2.39 -13.04
C LEU A 257 -2.43 1.06 -12.95
N ASN A 258 -1.34 1.02 -12.20
CA ASN A 258 -0.64 -0.21 -11.88
C ASN A 258 -0.88 -0.58 -10.41
N THR A 259 -0.79 -1.87 -10.09
CA THR A 259 -1.06 -2.38 -8.74
C THR A 259 -0.40 -3.72 -8.51
N PHE A 260 -0.34 -4.10 -7.25
CA PHE A 260 -0.20 -5.49 -6.81
C PHE A 260 -1.18 -5.79 -5.68
N PRO A 261 -1.68 -7.03 -5.58
CA PRO A 261 -2.72 -7.38 -4.60
C PRO A 261 -2.23 -7.30 -3.15
N ASN A 262 -0.94 -7.56 -2.93
CA ASN A 262 -0.30 -7.50 -1.61
C ASN A 262 1.22 -7.37 -1.73
N TRP A 263 1.86 -6.73 -0.75
CA TRP A 263 3.31 -6.78 -0.60
C TRP A 263 3.78 -8.21 -0.30
N GLY A 264 5.01 -8.55 -0.67
CA GLY A 264 5.59 -9.85 -0.34
C GLY A 264 5.98 -9.97 1.13
N ASN A 265 6.28 -8.86 1.79
CA ASN A 265 6.76 -8.80 3.17
C ASN A 265 6.12 -7.67 3.99
N ALA A 266 4.99 -7.16 3.57
CA ALA A 266 4.18 -6.19 4.28
C ALA A 266 2.70 -6.46 3.97
N ASN A 267 1.80 -5.77 4.67
CA ASN A 267 0.37 -5.88 4.43
C ASN A 267 -0.10 -4.90 3.36
N SER A 268 -1.27 -5.19 2.80
CA SER A 268 -2.04 -4.34 1.90
C SER A 268 -1.57 -4.31 0.44
N PRO A 269 -2.48 -4.02 -0.48
CA PRO A 269 -2.16 -3.71 -1.87
C PRO A 269 -1.46 -2.36 -1.99
N HIS A 270 -0.93 -2.08 -3.17
CA HIS A 270 -0.44 -0.76 -3.52
C HIS A 270 -0.80 -0.38 -4.94
N PHE A 271 -0.99 0.91 -5.18
CA PHE A 271 -1.40 1.47 -6.47
C PHE A 271 -0.50 2.64 -6.86
N TRP A 272 -0.19 2.74 -8.16
CA TRP A 272 0.55 3.88 -8.72
C TRP A 272 0.17 4.16 -10.16
N THR A 273 0.48 5.36 -10.61
CA THR A 273 0.24 5.83 -11.97
C THR A 273 1.46 5.63 -12.84
N GLU A 274 1.25 5.15 -14.05
CA GLU A 274 2.25 5.13 -15.11
C GLU A 274 1.82 6.04 -16.25
N ILE A 275 2.71 6.94 -16.69
CA ILE A 275 2.58 7.68 -17.94
C ILE A 275 3.11 6.79 -19.06
N ILE A 276 2.25 6.43 -20.01
CA ILE A 276 2.60 5.46 -21.05
C ILE A 276 3.65 6.05 -22.00
N GLY A 277 4.68 5.24 -22.30
CA GLY A 277 5.80 5.67 -23.15
C GLY A 277 6.87 6.49 -22.43
N ASP A 278 6.74 6.73 -21.12
CA ASP A 278 7.80 7.30 -20.30
C ASP A 278 8.64 6.19 -19.66
N GLU A 279 9.90 6.08 -20.08
CA GLU A 279 10.84 5.10 -19.51
C GLU A 279 11.36 5.52 -18.13
N HIS A 280 11.14 6.77 -17.75
CA HIS A 280 11.63 7.35 -16.48
C HIS A 280 10.59 7.32 -15.35
N ILE A 281 9.51 6.60 -15.53
CA ILE A 281 8.41 6.46 -14.55
C ILE A 281 8.89 6.10 -13.15
N GLU A 282 9.91 5.26 -13.02
CA GLU A 282 10.50 4.92 -11.73
C GLU A 282 11.01 6.14 -10.95
N LYS A 283 11.37 7.22 -11.62
CA LYS A 283 11.85 8.47 -11.00
C LYS A 283 10.74 9.46 -10.66
N LEU A 284 9.61 9.38 -11.35
CA LEU A 284 8.42 10.19 -11.06
C LEU A 284 7.59 9.54 -9.96
N TYR A 285 7.73 8.25 -9.82
CA TYR A 285 7.05 7.47 -8.82
C TYR A 285 7.85 7.51 -7.53
N ASP A 286 7.27 8.14 -6.59
CA ASP A 286 7.58 8.22 -5.18
C ASP A 286 8.96 7.73 -4.73
N ASN A 287 9.85 8.67 -4.45
CA ASN A 287 11.17 8.40 -3.87
C ASN A 287 11.12 7.70 -2.51
N THR A 288 9.95 7.70 -1.82
CA THR A 288 9.78 7.06 -0.52
C THR A 288 9.37 5.60 -0.62
N GLN A 289 8.92 5.15 -1.80
CA GLN A 289 8.36 3.82 -2.01
C GLN A 289 9.13 3.00 -3.05
N ARG A 290 10.42 3.22 -3.17
CA ARG A 290 11.24 2.39 -4.05
C ARG A 290 11.15 0.94 -3.58
N PRO A 291 10.64 0.02 -4.39
CA PRO A 291 10.66 -1.41 -4.09
C PRO A 291 12.08 -1.97 -4.09
N TYR A 292 13.05 -1.17 -4.52
CA TYR A 292 14.43 -1.56 -4.71
C TYR A 292 15.30 -1.11 -3.58
N ILE A 293 16.26 -1.92 -3.36
CA ILE A 293 17.18 -1.80 -2.31
C ILE A 293 18.54 -1.70 -2.83
N SER A 294 19.19 -0.69 -2.32
CA SER A 294 20.63 -0.68 -2.27
C SER A 294 21.11 -1.64 -1.17
N ASP A 295 22.28 -2.16 -1.33
CA ASP A 295 22.95 -2.96 -0.32
C ASP A 295 22.93 -2.24 1.02
N SER A 296 22.57 -2.98 2.05
CA SER A 296 22.46 -2.49 3.40
C SER A 296 23.46 -3.19 4.28
N ASP A 297 24.17 -2.43 5.06
CA ASP A 297 25.10 -2.94 6.07
C ASP A 297 24.39 -3.44 7.34
N ILE A 298 23.10 -3.18 7.47
CA ILE A 298 22.33 -3.67 8.60
C ILE A 298 21.76 -5.02 8.27
N LEU A 299 22.48 -6.00 8.68
CA LEU A 299 22.08 -7.37 8.69
C LEU A 299 21.08 -7.60 9.83
N VAL A 300 19.84 -7.39 9.53
CA VAL A 300 18.89 -8.31 10.10
C VAL A 300 18.97 -9.52 9.21
N ASP A 301 19.28 -10.66 9.76
CA ASP A 301 19.34 -11.94 9.06
C ASP A 301 17.94 -12.30 8.54
N ASN A 302 17.54 -11.63 7.47
CA ASN A 302 16.20 -11.60 7.02
C ASN A 302 16.16 -11.36 5.51
N ILE A 303 15.94 -12.47 4.79
CA ILE A 303 15.76 -12.47 3.35
C ILE A 303 14.51 -11.69 2.89
N PHE A 304 13.63 -11.32 3.82
CA PHE A 304 12.38 -10.66 3.50
C PHE A 304 12.50 -9.15 3.47
N TRP A 305 13.54 -8.57 4.07
CA TRP A 305 13.67 -7.14 4.11
C TRP A 305 15.09 -6.63 4.34
N LYS A 306 15.38 -5.49 3.81
CA LYS A 306 16.48 -4.60 4.06
C LYS A 306 15.87 -3.25 4.41
N ASN A 307 16.50 -2.41 5.16
CA ASN A 307 15.94 -1.15 5.62
C ASN A 307 16.69 0.06 5.09
N THR A 308 16.00 1.07 4.62
CA THR A 308 16.57 2.39 4.38
C THR A 308 15.74 3.45 5.08
N TYR A 309 16.33 4.24 5.92
CA TYR A 309 15.72 5.33 6.65
C TYR A 309 15.78 6.65 5.87
N SER A 310 15.00 7.62 6.33
CA SER A 310 14.99 8.93 5.72
C SER A 310 16.32 9.70 5.96
N PRO A 311 16.67 10.64 5.08
CA PRO A 311 17.82 11.52 5.28
C PRO A 311 17.83 12.24 6.64
N THR A 312 16.65 12.62 7.14
CA THR A 312 16.51 13.29 8.44
C THR A 312 17.05 12.45 9.60
N VAL A 313 16.82 11.13 9.56
CA VAL A 313 17.38 10.21 10.54
C VAL A 313 18.89 10.12 10.40
N LYS A 314 19.40 10.10 9.17
CA LYS A 314 20.83 10.07 8.89
C LYS A 314 21.55 11.27 9.47
N ASP A 315 20.96 12.46 9.34
CA ASP A 315 21.54 13.69 9.86
C ASP A 315 21.56 13.73 11.40
N THR A 316 20.56 13.12 12.03
CA THR A 316 20.42 13.10 13.50
C THR A 316 21.19 11.94 14.15
N LEU A 317 21.27 10.80 13.45
CA LEU A 317 21.93 9.58 13.88
C LEU A 317 22.92 9.10 12.81
N PRO A 318 24.03 9.80 12.58
CA PRO A 318 24.92 9.55 11.43
C PRO A 318 25.59 8.18 11.44
N HIS A 319 25.62 7.50 12.59
CA HIS A 319 26.16 6.15 12.76
C HIS A 319 25.11 5.04 12.61
N VAL A 320 23.84 5.42 12.37
CA VAL A 320 22.75 4.47 12.15
C VAL A 320 22.38 4.48 10.68
N SER A 321 22.54 3.34 10.02
CA SER A 321 22.06 3.13 8.66
C SER A 321 20.97 2.07 8.66
N ILE A 322 19.75 2.46 8.34
CA ILE A 322 18.59 1.58 8.24
C ILE A 322 18.04 1.69 6.83
N GLN A 323 18.16 0.64 6.05
CA GLN A 323 17.57 0.58 4.72
C GLN A 323 16.36 -0.35 4.75
N TYR A 324 15.21 0.12 4.35
CA TYR A 324 13.98 -0.66 4.32
C TYR A 324 13.60 -1.05 2.91
N CYS A 325 13.47 -2.35 2.68
CA CYS A 325 13.03 -2.91 1.43
C CYS A 325 11.68 -3.60 1.57
N ARG A 326 10.81 -3.27 0.66
CA ARG A 326 9.60 -4.05 0.43
C ARG A 326 9.79 -4.94 -0.78
N THR A 327 9.32 -6.17 -0.67
CA THR A 327 9.33 -7.12 -1.79
C THR A 327 7.97 -7.14 -2.46
N ILE A 328 7.98 -7.27 -3.78
CA ILE A 328 6.77 -7.29 -4.60
C ILE A 328 6.64 -8.68 -5.23
N PRO A 329 5.50 -9.38 -5.04
CA PRO A 329 5.29 -10.71 -5.61
C PRO A 329 4.94 -10.68 -7.09
N LYS A 330 4.11 -9.70 -7.51
CA LYS A 330 3.58 -9.55 -8.87
C LYS A 330 3.23 -8.10 -9.11
N VAL A 331 3.22 -7.67 -10.37
CA VAL A 331 2.76 -6.34 -10.78
C VAL A 331 1.74 -6.48 -11.88
N TYR A 332 0.62 -5.78 -11.74
CA TYR A 332 -0.47 -5.76 -12.71
C TYR A 332 -0.80 -4.34 -13.14
N ARG A 333 -1.17 -4.20 -14.41
CA ARG A 333 -1.83 -3.01 -14.93
C ARG A 333 -3.34 -3.23 -14.96
N ILE A 334 -4.10 -2.23 -14.56
CA ILE A 334 -5.55 -2.20 -14.70
C ILE A 334 -5.89 -1.45 -15.97
N ASN A 335 -6.18 -2.19 -17.04
CA ASN A 335 -6.60 -1.65 -18.32
C ASN A 335 -8.12 -1.44 -18.38
N TYR A 336 -8.54 -0.48 -19.18
CA TYR A 336 -9.96 -0.41 -19.59
C TYR A 336 -10.29 -1.57 -20.54
N GLU A 337 -9.38 -1.90 -21.44
CA GLU A 337 -9.51 -2.99 -22.39
C GLU A 337 -9.54 -4.35 -21.68
N ILE A 338 -10.53 -5.16 -22.05
CA ILE A 338 -10.69 -6.53 -21.54
C ILE A 338 -9.55 -7.41 -22.06
N GLN A 339 -8.84 -8.07 -21.17
CA GLN A 339 -7.77 -8.99 -21.49
C GLN A 339 -8.32 -10.38 -21.82
N GLN A 340 -8.09 -10.86 -23.05
CA GLN A 340 -8.66 -12.13 -23.54
C GLN A 340 -8.25 -13.34 -22.70
N ASN A 341 -7.10 -13.26 -22.05
CA ASN A 341 -6.55 -14.34 -21.25
C ASN A 341 -6.81 -14.18 -19.74
N CYS A 342 -7.64 -13.22 -19.33
CA CYS A 342 -7.93 -12.99 -17.92
C CYS A 342 -8.75 -14.13 -17.30
N LEU A 343 -8.56 -14.34 -16.02
CA LEU A 343 -9.27 -15.39 -15.28
C LEU A 343 -10.77 -15.12 -15.22
N ALA A 344 -11.18 -13.85 -15.14
CA ALA A 344 -12.57 -13.42 -15.10
C ALA A 344 -13.42 -13.93 -16.28
N LEU A 345 -12.82 -14.11 -17.48
CA LEU A 345 -13.53 -14.62 -18.66
C LEU A 345 -13.51 -16.15 -18.78
N ARG A 346 -12.57 -16.82 -18.12
CA ARG A 346 -12.31 -18.25 -18.30
C ARG A 346 -12.87 -19.12 -17.18
N ALA A 347 -12.88 -18.58 -15.96
CA ALA A 347 -13.23 -19.37 -14.79
C ALA A 347 -14.71 -19.76 -14.78
N LYS A 348 -14.96 -21.06 -14.52
CA LYS A 348 -16.28 -21.62 -14.25
C LYS A 348 -16.50 -21.90 -12.79
N GLU A 349 -15.49 -21.70 -11.98
CA GLU A 349 -15.52 -21.83 -10.52
C GLU A 349 -15.35 -20.47 -9.85
N GLU A 350 -15.57 -20.43 -8.54
CA GLU A 350 -15.32 -19.22 -7.75
C GLU A 350 -13.85 -18.84 -7.79
N ILE A 351 -13.58 -17.55 -8.01
CA ILE A 351 -12.23 -16.98 -8.08
C ILE A 351 -12.09 -15.81 -7.11
N PRO A 352 -10.86 -15.53 -6.63
CA PRO A 352 -10.59 -14.37 -5.77
C PRO A 352 -11.00 -13.05 -6.44
N ASP A 353 -11.50 -12.10 -5.63
CA ASP A 353 -12.07 -10.83 -6.11
C ASP A 353 -11.12 -10.03 -7.00
N PHE A 354 -9.83 -10.01 -6.67
CA PHE A 354 -8.83 -9.32 -7.49
C PHE A 354 -8.84 -9.80 -8.96
N PHE A 355 -8.98 -11.10 -9.19
CA PHE A 355 -8.98 -11.68 -10.54
C PHE A 355 -10.33 -11.63 -11.25
N ARG A 356 -11.37 -11.09 -10.62
CA ARG A 356 -12.67 -10.82 -11.29
C ARG A 356 -12.62 -9.61 -12.20
N ASN A 357 -11.61 -8.76 -12.10
CA ASN A 357 -11.42 -7.65 -13.02
C ASN A 357 -10.88 -8.14 -14.38
N PRO A 358 -11.63 -8.02 -15.48
CA PRO A 358 -11.22 -8.51 -16.79
C PRO A 358 -10.12 -7.66 -17.45
N GLY A 359 -9.81 -6.49 -16.91
CA GLY A 359 -8.78 -5.59 -17.43
C GLY A 359 -7.37 -5.83 -16.87
N ILE A 360 -7.15 -6.85 -16.05
CA ILE A 360 -5.86 -7.11 -15.42
C ILE A 360 -4.85 -7.68 -16.41
N GLU A 361 -3.72 -7.01 -16.57
CA GLU A 361 -2.55 -7.41 -17.36
C GLU A 361 -1.34 -7.62 -16.47
N ASP A 362 -0.65 -8.75 -16.60
CA ASP A 362 0.59 -9.02 -15.86
C ASP A 362 1.78 -8.31 -16.52
N ILE A 363 2.32 -7.31 -15.83
CA ILE A 363 3.47 -6.51 -16.26
C ILE A 363 4.65 -6.64 -15.28
N THR A 364 4.73 -7.73 -14.54
CA THR A 364 5.71 -7.95 -13.47
C THR A 364 7.15 -7.76 -13.93
N ASP A 365 7.50 -8.32 -15.09
CA ASP A 365 8.85 -8.27 -15.67
C ASP A 365 9.30 -6.86 -16.08
N LYS A 366 8.37 -5.92 -16.18
CA LYS A 366 8.70 -4.50 -16.41
C LYS A 366 9.27 -3.82 -15.17
N TYR A 367 8.90 -4.30 -13.97
CA TYR A 367 9.17 -3.60 -12.71
C TYR A 367 10.17 -4.30 -11.80
N ILE A 368 10.18 -5.63 -11.77
CA ILE A 368 10.96 -6.40 -10.82
C ILE A 368 11.64 -7.61 -11.46
N VAL A 369 12.70 -8.09 -10.83
CA VAL A 369 13.29 -9.39 -11.16
C VAL A 369 12.28 -10.48 -10.82
N CYS A 370 11.96 -11.32 -11.80
CA CYS A 370 10.98 -12.38 -11.65
C CYS A 370 11.46 -13.67 -12.36
N LYS A 371 10.82 -14.78 -12.01
CA LYS A 371 11.14 -16.11 -12.56
C LYS A 371 9.87 -16.87 -12.93
N ASP A 372 9.97 -17.72 -13.92
CA ASP A 372 8.98 -18.75 -14.18
C ASP A 372 9.33 -19.97 -13.32
N ILE A 373 8.37 -20.47 -12.54
CA ILE A 373 8.62 -21.52 -11.57
C ILE A 373 7.61 -22.66 -11.70
N LYS A 374 8.08 -23.89 -11.51
CA LYS A 374 7.22 -25.08 -11.37
C LYS A 374 7.11 -25.43 -9.91
N VAL A 375 5.90 -25.43 -9.40
CA VAL A 375 5.59 -25.69 -7.99
C VAL A 375 4.91 -27.04 -7.87
N PRO A 376 5.45 -27.99 -7.07
CA PRO A 376 4.77 -29.24 -6.76
C PRO A 376 3.52 -28.99 -5.92
N LEU A 377 2.49 -29.77 -6.19
CA LEU A 377 1.21 -29.68 -5.49
C LEU A 377 0.88 -31.01 -4.81
N TRP A 378 0.15 -30.94 -3.71
CA TRP A 378 -0.47 -32.10 -3.10
C TRP A 378 -1.62 -32.62 -3.98
N ASP A 379 -2.23 -33.73 -3.61
CA ASP A 379 -3.37 -34.26 -4.35
C ASP A 379 -4.54 -33.28 -4.33
N ASN A 380 -5.06 -32.94 -5.53
CA ASN A 380 -6.18 -32.03 -5.70
C ASN A 380 -7.51 -32.73 -5.32
N LYS A 381 -7.74 -32.90 -4.02
CA LYS A 381 -8.98 -33.50 -3.48
C LYS A 381 -10.20 -32.64 -3.77
N HIS A 382 -10.02 -31.33 -3.94
CA HIS A 382 -11.09 -30.34 -4.18
C HIS A 382 -11.47 -30.25 -5.66
N LYS A 383 -10.75 -30.92 -6.57
CA LYS A 383 -11.00 -30.92 -8.03
C LYS A 383 -11.09 -29.52 -8.64
N LYS A 384 -10.28 -28.57 -8.15
CA LYS A 384 -10.23 -27.18 -8.63
C LYS A 384 -9.52 -27.08 -9.97
N GLU A 385 -10.02 -26.19 -10.84
CA GLU A 385 -9.44 -25.89 -12.15
C GLU A 385 -8.22 -24.96 -12.03
N TYR A 386 -8.18 -24.12 -10.97
CA TYR A 386 -7.14 -23.13 -10.76
C TYR A 386 -6.45 -23.29 -9.41
N VAL A 387 -5.16 -23.00 -9.40
CA VAL A 387 -4.33 -22.91 -8.19
C VAL A 387 -3.64 -21.56 -8.15
N TYR A 388 -3.45 -21.04 -6.96
CA TYR A 388 -2.94 -19.70 -6.72
C TYR A 388 -1.62 -19.76 -5.95
N LEU A 389 -0.72 -18.78 -6.18
CA LEU A 389 0.30 -18.43 -5.20
C LEU A 389 -0.26 -17.31 -4.34
N CYS A 390 -0.09 -17.45 -3.04
CA CYS A 390 -0.57 -16.49 -2.06
C CYS A 390 0.60 -15.90 -1.26
N CYS A 391 0.52 -14.61 -0.94
CA CYS A 391 1.37 -13.94 0.04
C CYS A 391 0.59 -13.74 1.35
N TYR A 392 1.30 -13.73 2.46
CA TYR A 392 0.66 -13.55 3.76
C TYR A 392 0.37 -12.06 4.04
N ASP A 393 -0.86 -11.78 4.47
CA ASP A 393 -1.33 -10.45 4.85
C ASP A 393 -2.12 -10.54 6.16
N ASP A 394 -1.66 -9.84 7.17
CA ASP A 394 -2.25 -9.76 8.49
C ASP A 394 -2.71 -11.13 9.04
N ASN A 395 -3.89 -11.61 8.79
CA ASN A 395 -4.37 -12.93 9.22
C ASN A 395 -4.73 -13.87 8.07
N ASN A 396 -4.46 -13.46 6.83
CA ASN A 396 -4.89 -14.19 5.65
C ASN A 396 -3.77 -14.39 4.65
N TRP A 397 -3.95 -15.38 3.80
CA TRP A 397 -3.16 -15.55 2.59
C TRP A 397 -3.90 -14.92 1.42
N ILE A 398 -3.27 -13.96 0.74
CA ILE A 398 -3.85 -13.22 -0.38
C ILE A 398 -3.32 -13.79 -1.70
N PRO A 399 -4.19 -14.27 -2.59
CA PRO A 399 -3.81 -14.74 -3.92
C PRO A 399 -3.18 -13.61 -4.74
N VAL A 400 -1.94 -13.83 -5.21
CA VAL A 400 -1.19 -12.82 -5.99
C VAL A 400 -0.97 -13.22 -7.45
N CYS A 401 -1.05 -14.50 -7.77
CA CYS A 401 -1.12 -14.99 -9.15
C CYS A 401 -1.80 -16.36 -9.20
N TRP A 402 -2.12 -16.82 -10.41
CA TRP A 402 -2.83 -18.06 -10.62
C TRP A 402 -2.20 -18.92 -11.75
N SER A 403 -2.51 -20.20 -11.74
CA SER A 403 -2.11 -21.15 -12.76
C SER A 403 -3.14 -22.28 -12.89
N ILE A 404 -3.02 -23.06 -13.97
CA ILE A 404 -3.81 -24.28 -14.18
C ILE A 404 -2.94 -25.48 -13.74
N PRO A 405 -3.36 -26.23 -12.72
CA PRO A 405 -2.61 -27.40 -12.27
C PRO A 405 -2.59 -28.50 -13.34
N ARG A 406 -1.43 -29.08 -13.58
CA ARG A 406 -1.26 -30.22 -14.48
C ARG A 406 -0.58 -31.35 -13.72
N LYS A 407 -1.29 -32.48 -13.57
CA LYS A 407 -0.84 -33.58 -12.71
C LYS A 407 -0.68 -33.06 -11.27
N LYS A 408 0.49 -33.21 -10.67
CA LYS A 408 0.79 -32.75 -9.30
C LYS A 408 1.74 -31.53 -9.29
N GLN A 409 1.59 -30.62 -10.24
CA GLN A 409 2.41 -29.41 -10.32
C GLN A 409 1.67 -28.29 -11.05
N ALA A 410 2.10 -27.05 -10.83
CA ALA A 410 1.65 -25.87 -11.54
C ALA A 410 2.83 -25.03 -12.02
N LEU A 411 2.70 -24.42 -13.20
CA LEU A 411 3.67 -23.46 -13.74
C LEU A 411 3.13 -22.05 -13.46
N PHE A 412 3.85 -21.29 -12.67
CA PHE A 412 3.59 -19.87 -12.46
C PHE A 412 4.64 -19.06 -13.19
N THR A 413 4.21 -18.03 -13.92
CA THR A 413 5.10 -17.18 -14.72
C THR A 413 5.34 -15.85 -14.05
N LYS A 414 6.50 -15.22 -14.31
CA LYS A 414 6.86 -13.88 -13.84
C LYS A 414 6.66 -13.71 -12.33
N VAL A 415 7.10 -14.65 -11.51
CA VAL A 415 6.96 -14.61 -10.05
C VAL A 415 8.12 -13.82 -9.44
N GLY A 416 7.83 -12.86 -8.57
CA GLY A 416 8.83 -12.04 -7.91
C GLY A 416 9.70 -12.84 -6.94
N VAL A 417 10.99 -12.54 -6.89
CA VAL A 417 11.96 -13.20 -6.03
C VAL A 417 11.96 -12.64 -4.60
N ASN A 418 12.57 -13.36 -3.66
CA ASN A 418 12.69 -13.00 -2.24
C ASN A 418 11.34 -12.82 -1.52
N VAL A 419 10.35 -13.59 -1.90
CA VAL A 419 9.00 -13.58 -1.34
C VAL A 419 8.63 -14.97 -0.84
N LEU A 420 7.94 -15.02 0.30
CA LEU A 420 7.31 -16.23 0.83
C LEU A 420 5.98 -16.47 0.14
N TYR A 421 5.83 -17.63 -0.47
CA TYR A 421 4.62 -18.05 -1.17
C TYR A 421 3.99 -19.30 -0.55
N LEU A 422 2.66 -19.34 -0.55
CA LEU A 422 1.87 -20.55 -0.31
C LEU A 422 1.10 -20.92 -1.57
N PRO A 423 1.29 -22.09 -2.17
CA PRO A 423 0.39 -22.59 -3.21
C PRO A 423 -0.94 -23.02 -2.56
N ALA A 424 -2.06 -22.56 -3.12
CA ALA A 424 -3.37 -22.80 -2.52
C ALA A 424 -4.50 -22.88 -3.56
N TYR A 425 -5.59 -23.57 -3.21
CA TYR A 425 -6.88 -23.49 -3.89
C TYR A 425 -7.77 -22.42 -3.22
N TYR A 426 -8.80 -21.97 -3.95
CA TYR A 426 -9.77 -21.00 -3.45
C TYR A 426 -11.17 -21.61 -3.46
N GLU A 427 -11.87 -21.55 -2.32
CA GLU A 427 -13.20 -22.13 -2.18
C GLU A 427 -13.99 -21.43 -1.07
N ASN A 428 -15.20 -20.99 -1.38
CA ASN A 428 -16.11 -20.33 -0.43
C ASN A 428 -15.45 -19.15 0.31
N GLY A 429 -14.64 -18.36 -0.40
CA GLY A 429 -13.87 -17.25 0.18
C GLY A 429 -12.63 -17.68 0.98
N ALA A 430 -12.35 -18.98 1.12
CA ALA A 430 -11.24 -19.49 1.91
C ALA A 430 -10.05 -19.92 1.06
N ILE A 431 -8.86 -19.79 1.64
CA ILE A 431 -7.60 -20.28 1.08
C ILE A 431 -7.31 -21.67 1.63
N ILE A 432 -7.19 -22.64 0.75
CA ILE A 432 -6.93 -24.04 1.08
C ILE A 432 -5.53 -24.41 0.59
N PRO A 433 -4.57 -24.70 1.48
CA PRO A 433 -3.22 -25.05 1.06
C PRO A 433 -3.20 -26.20 0.04
N ALA A 434 -2.41 -26.04 -1.01
CA ALA A 434 -2.26 -27.00 -2.10
C ALA A 434 -0.85 -27.58 -2.20
N GLY A 435 0.08 -27.11 -1.41
CA GLY A 435 1.49 -27.53 -1.37
C GLY A 435 2.22 -26.86 -0.20
N ASP A 436 3.48 -27.22 -0.01
CA ASP A 436 4.34 -26.61 1.01
C ASP A 436 4.63 -25.14 0.68
N ALA A 437 4.65 -24.29 1.70
CA ALA A 437 5.11 -22.92 1.55
C ALA A 437 6.59 -22.88 1.20
N PHE A 438 7.01 -21.89 0.41
CA PHE A 438 8.40 -21.75 -0.01
C PHE A 438 8.79 -20.29 -0.20
N ILE A 439 10.10 -20.03 -0.14
CA ILE A 439 10.70 -18.78 -0.59
C ILE A 439 11.33 -19.01 -1.95
N LEU A 440 10.99 -18.13 -2.91
CA LEU A 440 11.66 -18.07 -4.19
C LEU A 440 12.90 -17.19 -4.08
N LYS A 441 14.09 -17.78 -4.22
CA LYS A 441 15.37 -17.05 -4.20
C LYS A 441 15.67 -16.38 -5.55
N GLU A 442 16.64 -15.47 -5.57
CA GLU A 442 17.07 -14.74 -6.78
C GLU A 442 17.65 -15.66 -7.86
N ASP A 443 18.31 -16.74 -7.47
CA ASP A 443 18.83 -17.76 -8.37
C ASP A 443 17.76 -18.69 -8.97
N GLY A 444 16.53 -18.61 -8.45
CA GLY A 444 15.39 -19.44 -8.85
C GLY A 444 15.20 -20.69 -7.98
N GLU A 445 16.03 -20.90 -6.95
CA GLU A 445 15.83 -21.99 -5.99
C GLU A 445 14.55 -21.77 -5.18
N LEU A 446 13.78 -22.84 -4.98
CA LEU A 446 12.61 -22.87 -4.11
C LEU A 446 13.01 -23.48 -2.76
N LYS A 447 13.16 -22.63 -1.73
CA LYS A 447 13.42 -23.09 -0.36
C LYS A 447 12.09 -23.41 0.32
N TYR A 448 11.77 -24.69 0.42
CA TYR A 448 10.51 -25.17 1.02
C TYR A 448 10.56 -25.20 2.55
N PHE A 449 9.39 -24.95 3.14
CA PHE A 449 9.10 -25.14 4.55
C PHE A 449 8.14 -26.32 4.68
N SER A 450 8.68 -27.54 4.68
CA SER A 450 7.89 -28.74 4.85
C SER A 450 7.71 -29.06 6.34
N GLN A 451 6.49 -29.36 6.74
CA GLN A 451 6.20 -29.86 8.07
C GLN A 451 6.71 -31.30 8.18
N LYS A 452 7.90 -31.50 8.75
CA LYS A 452 8.30 -32.84 9.19
C LYS A 452 7.56 -33.09 10.50
N ALA A 453 6.76 -34.16 10.51
CA ALA A 453 6.09 -34.59 11.72
C ALA A 453 7.15 -34.78 12.81
N SER A 454 7.16 -33.89 13.79
CA SER A 454 7.97 -34.04 15.01
C SER A 454 7.13 -34.80 16.02
N LYS A 455 7.74 -35.79 16.68
CA LYS A 455 7.08 -36.48 17.81
C LYS A 455 6.98 -35.59 19.06
N ASN A 456 7.70 -34.47 19.06
CA ASN A 456 7.70 -33.52 20.17
C ASN A 456 6.97 -32.24 19.74
N GLU A 457 5.88 -31.95 20.41
CA GLU A 457 5.25 -30.62 20.33
C GLU A 457 6.17 -29.59 20.94
N THR A 458 6.43 -28.50 20.21
CA THR A 458 7.23 -27.40 20.70
C THR A 458 6.36 -26.14 20.66
N SER A 459 6.24 -25.46 21.78
CA SER A 459 5.62 -24.15 21.83
C SER A 459 6.62 -23.09 21.37
N ALA A 460 6.22 -22.22 20.47
CA ALA A 460 6.99 -21.08 20.01
C ALA A 460 6.16 -19.80 20.16
N THR A 461 6.77 -18.79 20.75
CA THR A 461 6.15 -17.47 20.85
C THR A 461 6.73 -16.56 19.77
N PHE A 462 5.86 -15.99 18.95
CA PHE A 462 6.25 -15.05 17.91
C PHE A 462 5.89 -13.63 18.36
N TYR A 463 6.85 -12.73 18.35
CA TYR A 463 6.64 -11.31 18.71
C TYR A 463 6.46 -10.41 17.50
N SER A 464 6.77 -10.88 16.30
CA SER A 464 6.57 -10.14 15.05
C SER A 464 6.44 -11.10 13.88
N LYS A 465 5.40 -10.91 13.08
CA LYS A 465 5.22 -11.62 11.80
C LYS A 465 5.78 -10.84 10.62
N MET A 466 6.01 -9.56 10.81
CA MET A 466 6.46 -8.64 9.77
C MET A 466 7.90 -8.23 9.99
N PRO A 467 8.60 -7.86 8.91
CA PRO A 467 9.89 -7.21 9.04
C PRO A 467 9.82 -5.98 9.93
N TYR A 468 10.93 -5.66 10.55
CA TYR A 468 11.07 -4.48 11.39
C TYR A 468 10.73 -3.22 10.59
N ARG A 469 9.69 -2.51 10.97
CA ARG A 469 9.21 -1.32 10.25
C ARG A 469 10.15 -0.15 10.49
N GLN A 470 10.25 0.76 9.51
CA GLN A 470 11.02 1.99 9.67
C GLN A 470 10.62 2.76 10.92
N HIS A 471 9.33 2.88 11.20
CA HIS A 471 8.82 3.53 12.40
C HIS A 471 9.33 2.87 13.69
N THR A 472 9.25 1.55 13.81
CA THR A 472 9.78 0.80 14.95
C THR A 472 11.30 0.93 15.07
N ALA A 473 12.01 0.91 13.94
CA ALA A 473 13.45 1.14 13.91
C ALA A 473 13.82 2.56 14.39
N LEU A 474 13.03 3.57 14.06
CA LEU A 474 13.21 4.94 14.55
C LEU A 474 12.99 5.05 16.05
N GLN A 475 11.98 4.35 16.59
CA GLN A 475 11.71 4.30 18.02
C GLN A 475 12.86 3.62 18.77
N ALA A 476 13.34 2.49 18.25
CA ALA A 476 14.50 1.81 18.81
C ALA A 476 15.78 2.65 18.70
N ALA A 477 16.00 3.34 17.58
CA ALA A 477 17.11 4.26 17.39
C ALA A 477 17.07 5.45 18.38
N GLY A 478 15.88 5.89 18.75
CA GLY A 478 15.67 6.93 19.76
C GLY A 478 16.23 6.56 21.16
N THR A 479 16.46 5.27 21.42
CA THR A 479 17.04 4.80 22.69
C THR A 479 18.57 4.78 22.71
N ILE A 480 19.25 5.00 21.58
CA ILE A 480 20.71 5.10 21.52
C ILE A 480 21.17 6.28 22.39
N GLY A 481 22.21 6.06 23.19
CA GLY A 481 22.70 7.03 24.17
C GLY A 481 22.09 6.86 25.56
N THR A 482 21.10 5.98 25.75
CA THR A 482 20.59 5.60 27.07
C THR A 482 21.72 4.99 27.90
N ARG A 483 21.88 5.48 29.13
CA ARG A 483 22.92 5.03 30.08
C ARG A 483 22.30 4.23 31.21
N PHE A 484 22.92 3.12 31.53
CA PHE A 484 22.59 2.32 32.70
C PHE A 484 23.68 2.46 33.75
N SER A 485 23.28 2.86 34.96
CA SER A 485 24.18 3.06 36.08
C SER A 485 23.70 2.28 37.30
N ILE A 486 24.60 1.89 38.17
CA ILE A 486 24.33 1.23 39.45
C ILE A 486 24.82 2.10 40.59
N CYS A 487 24.09 2.12 41.72
CA CYS A 487 24.48 2.88 42.90
C CYS A 487 23.83 2.33 44.18
N ASN A 488 24.29 2.81 45.35
CA ASN A 488 23.77 2.45 46.66
C ASN A 488 23.09 3.63 47.37
N LYS A 489 23.45 4.86 47.00
CA LYS A 489 22.88 6.05 47.62
C LYS A 489 21.58 6.48 46.92
N LYS A 490 20.61 6.89 47.74
CA LYS A 490 19.29 7.33 47.25
C LYS A 490 19.35 8.62 46.40
N ASP A 491 20.34 9.48 46.68
CA ASP A 491 20.57 10.71 45.91
C ASP A 491 21.36 10.46 44.61
N LEU A 492 21.66 9.20 44.30
CA LEU A 492 22.38 8.75 43.12
C LEU A 492 23.80 9.33 42.98
N SER A 493 24.38 9.90 44.04
CA SER A 493 25.67 10.60 44.00
C SER A 493 26.87 9.64 43.78
N ASP A 494 26.70 8.33 44.04
CA ASP A 494 27.70 7.28 43.85
C ASP A 494 27.44 6.44 42.58
N SER A 495 26.70 6.98 41.62
CA SER A 495 26.34 6.28 40.37
C SER A 495 27.57 5.95 39.54
N LEU A 496 27.69 4.66 39.19
CA LEU A 496 28.70 4.12 38.29
C LEU A 496 28.01 3.71 36.96
N ASN A 497 28.40 4.33 35.87
CA ASN A 497 27.90 3.90 34.53
C ASN A 497 28.47 2.51 34.20
N VAL A 498 27.61 1.57 33.86
CA VAL A 498 27.96 0.18 33.54
C VAL A 498 27.70 -0.18 32.11
N TYR A 499 26.81 0.54 31.46
CA TYR A 499 26.46 0.31 30.05
C TYR A 499 25.85 1.56 29.41
N THR A 500 26.10 1.73 28.13
CA THR A 500 25.44 2.73 27.28
C THR A 500 25.02 2.04 26.01
N ILE A 501 23.76 2.26 25.56
CA ILE A 501 23.29 1.76 24.28
C ILE A 501 24.01 2.53 23.18
N GLU A 502 24.94 1.90 22.48
CA GLU A 502 25.75 2.49 21.40
C GLU A 502 25.24 2.08 20.00
N LYS A 503 24.53 0.97 19.91
CA LYS A 503 24.02 0.41 18.65
C LYS A 503 22.51 0.29 18.70
N LEU A 504 21.90 0.23 17.51
CA LEU A 504 20.46 0.05 17.39
C LEU A 504 20.01 -1.27 18.05
N PRO A 505 19.21 -1.23 19.12
CA PRO A 505 18.62 -2.43 19.71
C PRO A 505 17.40 -2.83 18.89
N PHE A 506 17.49 -3.88 18.07
CA PHE A 506 16.37 -4.27 17.20
C PHE A 506 15.17 -4.83 17.96
N TYR A 507 15.35 -5.92 18.69
CA TYR A 507 14.28 -6.57 19.46
C TYR A 507 14.59 -6.59 20.94
N GLU A 508 15.85 -6.74 21.26
CA GLU A 508 16.37 -6.71 22.61
C GLU A 508 17.83 -6.28 22.59
N ASP A 509 18.26 -5.74 23.69
CA ASP A 509 19.66 -5.58 24.02
C ASP A 509 19.90 -6.15 25.41
N SER A 510 21.09 -6.63 25.69
CA SER A 510 21.40 -7.15 27.00
C SER A 510 22.87 -6.96 27.33
N PHE A 511 23.13 -6.65 28.58
CA PHE A 511 24.49 -6.47 29.07
C PHE A 511 24.69 -7.10 30.47
N LYS A 512 25.90 -7.49 30.75
CA LYS A 512 26.31 -7.99 32.05
C LYS A 512 26.86 -6.85 32.90
N ILE A 513 26.57 -6.86 34.17
CA ILE A 513 27.18 -5.92 35.12
C ILE A 513 28.61 -6.37 35.40
N PRO A 514 29.61 -5.52 35.17
CA PRO A 514 31.03 -5.92 35.22
C PRO A 514 31.58 -6.05 36.64
N THR A 515 30.74 -6.32 37.63
CA THR A 515 31.15 -6.42 39.06
C THR A 515 30.24 -7.34 39.84
N ASN A 516 30.79 -8.08 40.79
CA ASN A 516 30.06 -8.94 41.72
C ASN A 516 29.65 -8.21 43.02
N LYS A 517 29.82 -6.90 43.08
CA LYS A 517 29.34 -6.09 44.20
C LYS A 517 27.82 -5.96 44.19
N LYS A 518 27.28 -5.73 45.39
CA LYS A 518 25.82 -5.55 45.53
C LYS A 518 25.45 -4.08 45.44
N TYR A 519 24.37 -3.82 44.69
CA TYR A 519 23.82 -2.48 44.49
C TYR A 519 22.32 -2.47 44.76
N ARG A 520 21.83 -1.37 45.32
CA ARG A 520 20.41 -1.21 45.60
C ARG A 520 19.63 -0.61 44.41
N TYR A 521 20.28 0.27 43.67
CA TYR A 521 19.61 1.00 42.58
C TYR A 521 20.24 0.67 41.24
N LEU A 522 19.38 0.43 40.25
CA LEU A 522 19.70 0.50 38.82
C LEU A 522 19.03 1.77 38.25
N VAL A 523 19.81 2.61 37.59
CA VAL A 523 19.37 3.86 37.01
C VAL A 523 19.45 3.75 35.49
N CYS A 524 18.36 4.04 34.80
CA CYS A 524 18.29 4.18 33.34
C CYS A 524 18.13 5.68 33.05
N ASP A 525 19.15 6.33 32.51
CA ASP A 525 19.21 7.76 32.21
C ASP A 525 19.21 7.94 30.68
N PHE A 526 18.28 8.70 30.17
CA PHE A 526 18.10 8.94 28.73
C PHE A 526 18.15 10.42 28.33
N GLN A 527 18.70 11.29 29.18
CA GLN A 527 18.86 12.73 28.87
C GLN A 527 19.71 13.01 27.64
N ASN A 528 20.68 12.16 27.36
CA ASN A 528 21.62 12.32 26.25
C ASN A 528 21.25 11.50 25.00
N THR A 529 20.02 11.02 24.92
CA THR A 529 19.54 10.38 23.71
C THR A 529 19.34 11.41 22.59
N PRO A 530 19.51 11.02 21.31
CA PRO A 530 19.35 11.95 20.18
C PRO A 530 17.98 12.63 20.17
N ALA A 531 17.90 13.79 19.52
CA ALA A 531 16.74 14.67 19.45
C ALA A 531 15.43 14.06 18.88
N PHE A 532 15.39 12.76 18.63
CA PHE A 532 14.13 12.01 18.42
C PHE A 532 13.32 11.87 19.71
N GLN A 533 13.25 12.95 20.45
CA GLN A 533 12.55 12.98 21.74
C GLN A 533 11.09 12.56 21.63
N ASP A 534 10.46 12.67 20.45
CA ASP A 534 9.09 12.21 20.23
C ASP A 534 8.95 10.69 20.08
N ALA A 535 10.05 10.00 19.84
CA ALA A 535 10.10 8.57 19.62
C ALA A 535 10.67 7.76 20.77
N TYR A 536 11.22 8.40 21.83
CA TYR A 536 11.78 7.65 22.95
C TYR A 536 10.69 6.82 23.64
N SER A 537 10.85 5.52 23.62
CA SER A 537 9.89 4.59 24.21
C SER A 537 10.60 3.28 24.57
N ILE A 538 10.23 2.70 25.69
CA ILE A 538 10.78 1.44 26.21
C ILE A 538 9.62 0.48 26.41
N ALA A 539 9.70 -0.75 25.89
CA ALA A 539 8.70 -1.78 26.15
C ALA A 539 8.95 -2.44 27.51
N GLU A 540 10.19 -2.91 27.74
CA GLU A 540 10.46 -3.71 28.95
C GLU A 540 11.92 -3.58 29.38
N ILE A 541 12.17 -3.62 30.70
CA ILE A 541 13.49 -3.78 31.30
C ILE A 541 13.44 -4.91 32.34
N LYS A 542 14.28 -5.94 32.15
CA LYS A 542 14.38 -7.06 33.08
C LYS A 542 15.75 -7.06 33.76
N ILE A 543 15.75 -7.23 35.07
CA ILE A 543 16.96 -7.24 35.91
C ILE A 543 17.14 -8.64 36.45
N PHE A 544 18.31 -9.21 36.26
CA PHE A 544 18.61 -10.56 36.71
C PHE A 544 19.78 -10.54 37.72
N GLY A 545 19.57 -11.24 38.81
CA GLY A 545 20.59 -11.58 39.78
C GLY A 545 21.23 -12.92 39.49
N LYS A 546 21.94 -13.45 40.48
CA LYS A 546 22.63 -14.74 40.41
C LYS A 546 21.65 -15.86 40.03
N ASN A 547 22.16 -16.83 39.27
CA ASN A 547 21.37 -17.97 38.77
C ASN A 547 20.12 -17.59 37.94
N ARG A 548 20.19 -16.47 37.24
CA ARG A 548 19.07 -15.94 36.42
C ARG A 548 17.79 -15.65 37.21
N GLN A 549 17.90 -15.41 38.52
CA GLN A 549 16.75 -14.97 39.29
C GLN A 549 16.36 -13.57 38.86
N GLN A 550 15.13 -13.37 38.38
CA GLN A 550 14.59 -12.04 38.08
C GLN A 550 14.46 -11.25 39.39
N LEU A 551 14.95 -10.02 39.38
CA LEU A 551 14.90 -9.12 40.53
C LEU A 551 13.78 -8.10 40.28
N GLU A 552 12.89 -8.00 41.24
CA GLU A 552 11.84 -6.99 41.26
C GLU A 552 12.34 -5.72 41.97
N GLY A 553 11.82 -4.55 41.54
CA GLY A 553 12.16 -3.27 42.13
C GLY A 553 10.98 -2.31 42.11
N LYS A 554 11.01 -1.34 43.03
CA LYS A 554 10.09 -0.23 43.00
C LYS A 554 10.55 0.81 41.97
N LEU A 555 9.67 1.16 41.03
CA LEU A 555 9.96 2.16 39.99
C LEU A 555 9.75 3.59 40.54
N THR A 556 10.70 4.47 40.21
CA THR A 556 10.55 5.92 40.34
C THR A 556 11.25 6.60 39.15
N GLY A 557 10.85 7.81 38.79
CA GLY A 557 11.46 8.55 37.67
C GLY A 557 10.49 9.46 36.96
N THR A 558 10.82 9.79 35.73
CA THR A 558 9.98 10.61 34.86
C THR A 558 8.63 9.95 34.63
N LYS A 559 7.55 10.71 34.77
CA LYS A 559 6.21 10.19 34.53
C LYS A 559 6.02 9.81 33.07
N GLY A 560 5.19 8.81 32.83
CA GLY A 560 4.71 8.47 31.50
C GLY A 560 3.55 9.36 31.05
N ILE A 561 3.33 9.45 29.75
CA ILE A 561 2.20 10.17 29.15
C ILE A 561 1.02 9.21 28.90
N SER A 562 -0.20 9.66 29.19
CA SER A 562 -1.44 8.90 28.94
C SER A 562 -1.38 7.47 29.50
N ASP A 563 -1.66 6.48 28.66
CA ASP A 563 -1.62 5.05 29.01
C ASP A 563 -0.21 4.44 28.98
N ASN A 564 0.79 5.21 28.49
CA ASN A 564 2.18 4.78 28.38
C ASN A 564 2.95 5.08 29.67
N LYS A 565 2.49 4.47 30.76
CA LYS A 565 2.93 4.72 32.13
C LYS A 565 4.32 4.17 32.42
N LEU A 566 4.93 4.67 33.50
CA LEU A 566 6.25 4.20 33.94
C LEU A 566 6.24 2.69 34.29
N GLU A 567 5.15 2.20 34.84
CA GLU A 567 4.98 0.80 35.24
C GLU A 567 5.06 -0.17 34.07
N ASN A 568 4.76 0.31 32.83
CA ASN A 568 4.81 -0.53 31.62
C ASN A 568 6.23 -1.06 31.31
N VAL A 569 7.28 -0.53 31.93
CA VAL A 569 8.65 -1.07 31.74
C VAL A 569 8.91 -2.38 32.48
N MET A 570 7.97 -2.86 33.32
CA MET A 570 8.10 -4.07 34.12
C MET A 570 6.78 -4.87 34.22
N ASP A 571 5.87 -4.72 33.29
CA ASP A 571 4.54 -5.38 33.32
C ASP A 571 4.53 -6.74 32.61
N GLU A 572 5.69 -7.21 32.13
CA GLU A 572 5.88 -8.46 31.39
C GLU A 572 5.17 -8.49 30.03
N ASP A 573 4.57 -7.38 29.59
CA ASP A 573 3.94 -7.23 28.29
C ASP A 573 4.84 -6.42 27.33
N ARG A 574 5.56 -7.09 26.45
CA ARG A 574 6.43 -6.44 25.43
C ARG A 574 5.66 -5.64 24.38
N VAL A 575 4.33 -5.65 24.42
CA VAL A 575 3.48 -4.88 23.51
C VAL A 575 3.05 -3.56 24.13
N SER A 576 2.95 -3.50 25.45
CA SER A 576 2.87 -2.24 26.20
C SER A 576 4.20 -1.50 26.12
N PHE A 577 4.21 -0.21 26.36
CA PHE A 577 5.46 0.57 26.43
C PHE A 577 5.30 1.80 27.31
N TYR A 578 6.42 2.23 27.84
CA TYR A 578 6.55 3.50 28.52
C TYR A 578 7.01 4.58 27.55
N GLN A 579 6.41 5.76 27.65
CA GLN A 579 6.83 6.97 26.93
C GLN A 579 6.91 8.14 27.92
N PRO A 580 8.09 8.75 28.14
CA PRO A 580 8.27 9.78 29.16
C PRO A 580 7.56 11.09 28.83
N ASP A 581 7.12 11.79 29.87
CA ASP A 581 6.66 13.18 29.77
C ASP A 581 7.87 14.10 29.61
N LYS A 582 7.96 14.76 28.46
CA LYS A 582 9.06 15.66 28.09
C LYS A 582 9.05 16.99 28.83
N SER A 583 7.97 17.34 29.50
CA SER A 583 7.90 18.56 30.32
C SER A 583 8.80 18.48 31.54
N GLU A 584 9.18 17.27 31.95
CA GLU A 584 10.10 17.08 33.08
C GLU A 584 11.57 17.35 32.67
N LYS A 585 12.28 18.12 33.51
CA LYS A 585 13.67 18.56 33.24
C LYS A 585 14.68 17.43 33.17
N ARG A 586 14.46 16.35 33.91
CA ARG A 586 15.33 15.19 33.95
C ARG A 586 14.60 13.96 33.45
N GLN A 587 15.21 13.22 32.56
CA GLN A 587 14.64 12.07 31.86
C GLN A 587 15.34 10.78 32.33
N TYR A 588 14.72 10.06 33.29
CA TYR A 588 15.36 8.88 33.91
C TYR A 588 14.33 7.93 34.53
N ILE A 589 14.76 6.70 34.78
CA ILE A 589 14.03 5.68 35.53
C ILE A 589 15.02 5.13 36.60
N VAL A 590 14.51 4.90 37.82
CA VAL A 590 15.26 4.23 38.90
C VAL A 590 14.46 3.00 39.34
N PHE A 591 15.17 1.89 39.37
CA PHE A 591 14.73 0.63 39.99
C PHE A 591 15.32 0.52 41.37
N ASP A 592 14.51 0.65 42.43
CA ASP A 592 14.94 0.42 43.83
C ASP A 592 14.68 -1.04 44.20
N LEU A 593 15.71 -1.84 44.30
CA LEU A 593 15.66 -3.25 44.68
C LEU A 593 15.39 -3.50 46.17
N GLY A 594 15.09 -2.43 46.93
CA GLY A 594 14.77 -2.46 48.35
C GLY A 594 16.03 -2.63 49.24
N GLN A 595 16.99 -3.41 48.83
CA GLN A 595 18.26 -3.63 49.48
C GLN A 595 19.35 -3.92 48.44
N PRO A 596 20.65 -3.80 48.81
CA PRO A 596 21.74 -4.12 47.90
C PRO A 596 21.69 -5.59 47.44
N ARG A 597 21.55 -5.79 46.12
CA ARG A 597 21.52 -7.09 45.43
C ARG A 597 22.70 -7.19 44.47
N GLU A 598 23.12 -8.41 44.19
CA GLU A 598 24.04 -8.69 43.09
C GLU A 598 23.22 -8.68 41.78
N ILE A 599 23.53 -7.77 40.88
CA ILE A 599 22.92 -7.66 39.56
C ILE A 599 23.91 -8.29 38.58
N GLU A 600 23.49 -9.36 37.90
CA GLU A 600 24.36 -10.08 36.94
C GLU A 600 24.13 -9.61 35.52
N LYS A 601 22.85 -9.41 35.13
CA LYS A 601 22.45 -9.08 33.76
C LYS A 601 21.25 -8.13 33.76
N VAL A 602 21.21 -7.25 32.77
CA VAL A 602 20.04 -6.45 32.44
C VAL A 602 19.64 -6.73 30.99
N GLU A 603 18.36 -6.93 30.73
CA GLU A 603 17.77 -7.01 29.41
C GLU A 603 16.92 -5.78 29.18
N PHE A 604 17.06 -5.21 27.98
CA PHE A 604 16.36 -4.02 27.54
C PHE A 604 15.62 -4.31 26.25
N TYR A 605 14.34 -3.99 26.21
CA TYR A 605 13.46 -4.19 25.07
C TYR A 605 12.94 -2.84 24.56
N PRO A 606 13.34 -2.40 23.37
CA PRO A 606 12.78 -1.20 22.76
C PRO A 606 11.32 -1.43 22.41
N ARG A 607 10.58 -0.35 22.23
CA ARG A 607 9.18 -0.40 21.80
C ARG A 607 9.03 -1.17 20.49
N SER A 608 8.05 -2.07 20.42
CA SER A 608 7.78 -2.93 19.26
C SER A 608 6.29 -3.18 18.98
N ASP A 609 5.41 -2.34 19.54
CA ASP A 609 3.95 -2.48 19.43
C ASP A 609 3.44 -2.46 17.97
N ASP A 610 4.15 -1.79 17.05
CA ASP A 610 3.82 -1.80 15.62
C ASP A 610 4.07 -3.15 14.94
N ASN A 611 4.78 -4.06 15.61
CA ASN A 611 5.05 -5.41 15.15
C ASN A 611 4.21 -6.45 15.89
N ARG A 612 3.05 -6.07 16.40
CA ARG A 612 2.14 -6.98 17.08
C ARG A 612 1.84 -8.20 16.23
N ILE A 613 1.96 -9.37 16.85
CA ILE A 613 1.43 -10.59 16.31
C ILE A 613 -0.05 -10.59 16.65
N VAL A 614 -0.88 -10.58 15.63
CA VAL A 614 -2.29 -10.85 15.82
C VAL A 614 -2.41 -12.37 15.91
N THR A 615 -2.59 -12.88 17.10
CA THR A 615 -2.92 -14.29 17.32
C THR A 615 -4.28 -14.55 16.67
N GLY A 616 -4.28 -15.43 15.67
CA GLY A 616 -5.50 -15.94 15.05
C GLY A 616 -6.16 -16.97 15.91
#